data_c0830ba869cabac27c4e4032dafca7c4
#
_entry.id   c0830ba869cabac27c4e4032dafca7c4
#
_cell.length_a   1.000
_cell.length_b   1.000
_cell.length_c   1.000
_cell.angle_alpha   90.00
_cell.angle_beta   90.00
_cell.angle_gamma   90.00
#
_symmetry.space_group_name_H-M   'P 1'
#
loop_
_entity.id
_entity.type
_entity.pdbx_description
1 polymer ?
#
loop_
_entity_poly.entity_id
_entity_poly.type
_entity_poly.pdbx_seq_one_letter_code
_entity_poly.pdbx_strand_id
1 'polypeptide(L)'
;HPDAMAVEKLYFQNNQKTAIDVAQARGVTMLALQQHGVPVYEYTPLQVKSAVTGFGQAQKPQVMEMTKRLLRLKAVPKPDDTADALAIAICHAQYGGTTLKQSLLRGDV
;
A
#
# COMPACT_ATOMS: atom_id res chain seq x y z
N HIS A 1 -3.27 16.49 -7.93
CA HIS A 1 -3.47 15.28 -8.78
C HIS A 1 -2.33 14.30 -8.54
N PRO A 2 -2.60 13.15 -7.91
CA PRO A 2 -1.56 12.16 -7.68
C PRO A 2 -1.19 11.43 -8.96
N ASP A 3 0.05 10.94 -9.05
CA ASP A 3 0.53 10.17 -10.19
C ASP A 3 0.10 8.70 -10.12
N ALA A 4 -0.12 8.19 -8.91
CA ALA A 4 -0.52 6.81 -8.68
C ALA A 4 -1.14 6.68 -7.29
N MET A 5 -1.92 5.63 -7.10
CA MET A 5 -2.42 5.25 -5.78
C MET A 5 -2.05 3.81 -5.48
N ALA A 6 -1.50 3.60 -4.30
CA ALA A 6 -1.20 2.27 -3.79
C ALA A 6 -2.25 1.90 -2.74
N VAL A 7 -2.82 0.72 -2.87
CA VAL A 7 -3.85 0.22 -1.95
C VAL A 7 -3.52 -1.20 -1.51
N GLU A 8 -3.94 -1.55 -0.30
CA GLU A 8 -3.84 -2.91 0.18
C GLU A 8 -4.98 -3.75 -0.39
N LYS A 9 -4.65 -4.97 -0.82
CA LYS A 9 -5.65 -5.89 -1.32
C LYS A 9 -6.57 -6.33 -0.18
N LEU A 10 -7.89 -6.25 -0.39
CA LEU A 10 -8.86 -6.62 0.64
C LEU A 10 -8.97 -8.13 0.79
N TYR A 11 -8.97 -8.57 2.06
CA TYR A 11 -9.30 -9.93 2.44
C TYR A 11 -10.42 -9.90 3.47
N PHE A 12 -11.50 -10.60 3.20
CA PHE A 12 -12.67 -10.65 4.09
C PHE A 12 -12.52 -11.79 5.10
N GLN A 13 -11.44 -11.76 5.90
CA GLN A 13 -11.15 -12.90 6.79
C GLN A 13 -11.73 -12.77 8.19
N ASN A 14 -11.81 -11.58 8.76
CA ASN A 14 -12.01 -11.45 10.19
C ASN A 14 -13.17 -10.57 10.64
N ASN A 15 -13.78 -9.76 9.78
CA ASN A 15 -14.88 -8.89 10.23
C ASN A 15 -15.87 -8.63 9.11
N GLN A 16 -16.84 -9.53 9.01
CA GLN A 16 -17.88 -9.41 7.98
C GLN A 16 -18.81 -8.21 8.21
N LYS A 17 -18.91 -7.71 9.45
CA LYS A 17 -19.78 -6.56 9.75
C LYS A 17 -19.32 -5.28 9.07
N THR A 18 -18.00 -5.07 8.98
CA THR A 18 -17.43 -3.87 8.34
C THR A 18 -16.97 -4.12 6.91
N ALA A 19 -16.92 -5.37 6.47
CA ALA A 19 -16.42 -5.74 5.14
C ALA A 19 -17.21 -5.07 4.02
N ILE A 20 -18.55 -5.01 4.15
CA ILE A 20 -19.42 -4.40 3.15
C ILE A 20 -19.15 -2.90 3.07
N ASP A 21 -19.10 -2.22 4.20
CA ASP A 21 -18.84 -0.78 4.26
C ASP A 21 -17.47 -0.44 3.68
N VAL A 22 -16.45 -1.22 4.04
CA VAL A 22 -15.10 -1.05 3.52
C VAL A 22 -15.07 -1.26 2.01
N ALA A 23 -15.76 -2.29 1.51
CA ALA A 23 -15.82 -2.58 0.08
C ALA A 23 -16.52 -1.47 -0.68
N GLN A 24 -17.60 -0.90 -0.12
CA GLN A 24 -18.31 0.22 -0.73
C GLN A 24 -17.44 1.46 -0.81
N ALA A 25 -16.76 1.81 0.28
CA ALA A 25 -15.86 2.96 0.31
C ALA A 25 -14.70 2.78 -0.68
N ARG A 26 -14.15 1.57 -0.74
CA ARG A 26 -13.10 1.22 -1.70
C ARG A 26 -13.58 1.38 -3.14
N GLY A 27 -14.79 0.90 -3.43
CA GLY A 27 -15.37 1.01 -4.77
C GLY A 27 -15.53 2.46 -5.22
N VAL A 28 -16.01 3.34 -4.34
CA VAL A 28 -16.14 4.78 -4.64
C VAL A 28 -14.77 5.40 -4.90
N THR A 29 -13.79 5.09 -4.07
CA THR A 29 -12.42 5.59 -4.22
C THR A 29 -11.82 5.13 -5.55
N MET A 30 -11.95 3.86 -5.88
CA MET A 30 -11.42 3.29 -7.12
C MET A 30 -12.06 3.93 -8.35
N LEU A 31 -13.38 4.16 -8.30
CA LEU A 31 -14.09 4.82 -9.38
C LEU A 31 -13.60 6.26 -9.58
N ALA A 32 -13.44 7.01 -8.48
CA ALA A 32 -12.93 8.38 -8.55
C ALA A 32 -11.55 8.45 -9.18
N LEU A 33 -10.66 7.52 -8.80
CA LEU A 33 -9.31 7.44 -9.35
C LEU A 33 -9.34 7.12 -10.84
N GLN A 34 -10.19 6.19 -11.24
CA GLN A 34 -10.36 5.83 -12.66
C GLN A 34 -10.85 7.02 -13.47
N GLN A 35 -11.84 7.74 -12.96
CA GLN A 35 -12.41 8.92 -13.63
C GLN A 35 -11.39 10.04 -13.81
N HIS A 36 -10.39 10.12 -12.92
CA HIS A 36 -9.33 11.12 -13.00
C HIS A 36 -8.05 10.60 -13.64
N GLY A 37 -8.07 9.39 -14.16
CA GLY A 37 -6.92 8.81 -14.86
C GLY A 37 -5.74 8.48 -13.95
N VAL A 38 -6.01 8.22 -12.66
CA VAL A 38 -4.96 7.86 -11.70
C VAL A 38 -4.82 6.34 -11.65
N PRO A 39 -3.64 5.79 -12.00
CA PRO A 39 -3.42 4.35 -11.94
C PRO A 39 -3.42 3.86 -10.50
N VAL A 40 -3.98 2.67 -10.27
CA VAL A 40 -4.07 2.04 -8.95
C VAL A 40 -3.24 0.77 -8.94
N TYR A 41 -2.44 0.61 -7.88
CA TYR A 41 -1.58 -0.56 -7.67
C TYR A 41 -1.99 -1.24 -6.36
N GLU A 42 -2.25 -2.53 -6.42
CA GLU A 42 -2.67 -3.32 -5.26
C GLU A 42 -1.50 -4.13 -4.72
N TYR A 43 -1.38 -4.18 -3.40
CA TYR A 43 -0.35 -4.95 -2.72
C TYR A 43 -0.96 -5.81 -1.63
N THR A 44 -0.49 -7.05 -1.50
CA THR A 44 -0.93 -7.95 -0.44
C THR A 44 -0.24 -7.58 0.89
N PRO A 45 -0.82 -7.95 2.03
CA PRO A 45 -0.15 -7.76 3.32
C PRO A 45 1.25 -8.36 3.36
N LEU A 46 1.44 -9.53 2.73
CA LEU A 46 2.75 -10.18 2.66
C LEU A 46 3.75 -9.30 1.91
N GLN A 47 3.35 -8.73 0.77
CA GLN A 47 4.21 -7.84 -0.01
C GLN A 47 4.61 -6.60 0.78
N VAL A 48 3.66 -6.00 1.50
CA VAL A 48 3.93 -4.81 2.32
C VAL A 48 4.94 -5.13 3.41
N LYS A 49 4.71 -6.22 4.15
CA LYS A 49 5.63 -6.64 5.21
C LYS A 49 7.03 -6.94 4.68
N SER A 50 7.11 -7.65 3.57
CA SER A 50 8.39 -7.99 2.92
C SER A 50 9.12 -6.73 2.46
N ALA A 51 8.41 -5.80 1.86
CA ALA A 51 9.01 -4.57 1.35
C ALA A 51 9.58 -3.70 2.46
N VAL A 52 8.86 -3.59 3.58
CA VAL A 52 9.25 -2.73 4.69
C VAL A 52 10.31 -3.36 5.58
N THR A 53 10.17 -4.65 5.90
CA THR A 53 11.04 -5.33 6.88
C THR A 53 12.03 -6.32 6.27
N GLY A 54 11.81 -6.74 5.03
CA GLY A 54 12.54 -7.84 4.42
C GLY A 54 12.02 -9.22 4.83
N PHE A 55 10.94 -9.28 5.60
CA PHE A 55 10.41 -10.52 6.16
C PHE A 55 8.88 -10.54 6.08
N GLY A 56 8.33 -11.42 5.24
CA GLY A 56 6.88 -11.50 4.99
C GLY A 56 6.03 -11.93 6.19
N GLN A 57 6.66 -12.53 7.21
CA GLN A 57 5.99 -12.94 8.44
C GLN A 57 6.15 -11.93 9.58
N ALA A 58 6.66 -10.74 9.29
CA ALA A 58 6.88 -9.72 10.31
C ALA A 58 5.58 -9.36 11.02
N GLN A 59 5.69 -9.10 12.32
CA GLN A 59 4.55 -8.64 13.12
C GLN A 59 4.35 -7.14 12.93
N LYS A 60 3.14 -6.67 13.22
CA LYS A 60 2.78 -5.25 13.06
C LYS A 60 3.75 -4.30 13.76
N PRO A 61 4.19 -4.53 15.01
CA PRO A 61 5.16 -3.64 15.65
C PRO A 61 6.49 -3.52 14.89
N GLN A 62 6.93 -4.60 14.26
CA GLN A 62 8.16 -4.59 13.44
C GLN A 62 7.97 -3.74 12.19
N VAL A 63 6.83 -3.87 11.53
CA VAL A 63 6.51 -3.07 10.34
C VAL A 63 6.46 -1.59 10.70
N MET A 64 5.82 -1.25 11.81
CA MET A 64 5.69 0.14 12.25
C MET A 64 7.05 0.75 12.61
N GLU A 65 7.90 0.01 13.31
CA GLU A 65 9.25 0.48 13.67
C GLU A 65 10.11 0.67 12.43
N MET A 66 10.06 -0.25 11.46
CA MET A 66 10.84 -0.12 10.23
C MET A 66 10.32 1.02 9.37
N THR A 67 9.01 1.24 9.32
CA THR A 67 8.42 2.39 8.63
C THR A 67 8.98 3.69 9.19
N LYS A 68 9.00 3.80 10.51
CA LYS A 68 9.58 4.94 11.20
C LYS A 68 11.03 5.17 10.79
N ARG A 69 11.84 4.11 10.80
CA ARG A 69 13.26 4.18 10.47
C ARG A 69 13.52 4.53 9.02
N LEU A 70 12.82 3.89 8.12
CA LEU A 70 12.99 4.13 6.67
C LEU A 70 12.65 5.57 6.28
N LEU A 71 11.64 6.14 6.92
CA LEU A 71 11.21 7.51 6.66
C LEU A 71 11.88 8.54 7.58
N ARG A 72 12.75 8.09 8.48
CA ARG A 72 13.48 8.95 9.42
C ARG A 72 12.55 9.80 10.27
N LEU A 73 11.48 9.18 10.77
CA LEU A 73 10.51 9.85 11.62
C LEU A 73 10.99 9.83 13.08
N LYS A 74 10.57 10.84 13.85
CA LYS A 74 10.91 10.94 15.28
C LYS A 74 10.18 9.92 16.13
N ALA A 75 8.97 9.52 15.69
CA ALA A 75 8.13 8.57 16.40
C ALA A 75 7.33 7.75 15.42
N VAL A 76 6.82 6.60 15.86
CA VAL A 76 5.91 5.79 15.07
C VAL A 76 4.64 6.61 14.79
N PRO A 77 4.22 6.71 13.51
CA PRO A 77 3.02 7.47 13.15
C PRO A 77 1.77 6.90 13.84
N LYS A 78 0.89 7.79 14.25
CA LYS A 78 -0.39 7.44 14.87
C LYS A 78 -1.51 8.25 14.21
N PRO A 79 -2.73 7.70 14.12
CA PRO A 79 -3.12 6.33 14.48
C PRO A 79 -2.48 5.27 13.58
N ASP A 80 -2.74 4.01 13.87
CA ASP A 80 -2.17 2.87 13.13
C ASP A 80 -2.41 2.97 11.61
N ASP A 81 -3.56 3.47 11.21
CA ASP A 81 -3.91 3.63 9.79
C ASP A 81 -2.91 4.53 9.06
N THR A 82 -2.36 5.52 9.73
CA THR A 82 -1.33 6.39 9.16
C THR A 82 -0.06 5.60 8.88
N ALA A 83 0.37 4.77 9.83
CA ALA A 83 1.53 3.91 9.66
C ALA A 83 1.31 2.90 8.53
N ASP A 84 0.11 2.32 8.45
CA ASP A 84 -0.26 1.37 7.40
C ASP A 84 -0.19 2.04 6.02
N ALA A 85 -0.72 3.24 5.88
CA ALA A 85 -0.68 3.98 4.61
C ALA A 85 0.76 4.28 4.17
N LEU A 86 1.61 4.67 5.11
CA LEU A 86 3.03 4.92 4.82
C LEU A 86 3.76 3.64 4.42
N ALA A 87 3.46 2.52 5.06
CA ALA A 87 4.05 1.23 4.73
C ALA A 87 3.67 0.79 3.30
N ILE A 88 2.41 0.98 2.90
CA ILE A 88 1.95 0.69 1.54
C ILE A 88 2.66 1.61 0.53
N ALA A 89 2.87 2.86 0.86
CA ALA A 89 3.60 3.79 0.00
C ALA A 89 5.06 3.36 -0.19
N ILE A 90 5.72 2.91 0.86
CA ILE A 90 7.08 2.36 0.79
C ILE A 90 7.10 1.13 -0.12
N CYS A 91 6.13 0.24 0.06
CA CYS A 91 5.98 -0.96 -0.77
C CYS A 91 5.87 -0.58 -2.25
N HIS A 92 5.01 0.40 -2.56
CA HIS A 92 4.85 0.87 -3.93
C HIS A 92 6.15 1.46 -4.49
N ALA A 93 6.88 2.23 -3.70
CA ALA A 93 8.15 2.80 -4.14
C ALA A 93 9.15 1.73 -4.57
N GLN A 94 9.13 0.58 -3.91
CA GLN A 94 10.01 -0.54 -4.25
C GLN A 94 9.50 -1.33 -5.46
N TYR A 95 8.24 -1.76 -5.44
CA TYR A 95 7.69 -2.62 -6.49
C TYR A 95 7.23 -1.85 -7.71
N GLY A 96 6.56 -0.73 -7.52
CA GLY A 96 6.05 0.09 -8.61
C GLY A 96 7.15 0.66 -9.48
N GLY A 97 8.24 1.13 -8.85
CA GLY A 97 9.40 1.64 -9.56
C GLY A 97 10.06 0.56 -10.42
N THR A 98 10.18 -0.65 -9.89
CA THR A 98 10.74 -1.78 -10.64
C THR A 98 9.85 -2.15 -11.82
N THR A 99 8.55 -2.20 -11.62
CA THR A 99 7.60 -2.50 -12.70
C THR A 99 7.68 -1.45 -13.81
N LEU A 100 7.76 -0.19 -13.44
CA LEU A 100 7.89 0.89 -14.41
C LEU A 100 9.18 0.77 -15.21
N LYS A 101 10.31 0.47 -14.56
CA LYS A 101 11.57 0.23 -15.24
C LYS A 101 11.46 -0.91 -16.24
N GLN A 102 10.85 -2.02 -15.84
CA GLN A 102 10.64 -3.16 -16.71
C GLN A 102 9.77 -2.80 -17.92
N SER A 103 8.71 -2.05 -17.69
CA SER A 103 7.84 -1.57 -18.77
C SER A 103 8.58 -0.68 -19.76
N LEU A 104 9.41 0.21 -19.27
CA LEU A 104 10.24 1.08 -20.11
C LEU A 104 11.23 0.27 -20.96
N LEU A 105 11.88 -0.73 -20.34
CA LEU A 105 12.83 -1.59 -21.05
C LEU A 105 12.17 -2.43 -22.13
N ARG A 106 10.89 -2.82 -21.94
CA ARG A 106 10.13 -3.57 -22.94
C ARG A 106 9.49 -2.67 -24.00
N GLY A 107 9.54 -1.37 -23.82
CA GLY A 107 8.87 -0.44 -24.75
C GLY A 107 7.36 -0.40 -24.60
N ASP A 108 6.83 -0.76 -23.44
CA ASP A 108 5.39 -0.81 -23.16
C ASP A 108 4.79 0.54 -22.78
N VAL A 109 5.56 1.59 -22.81
CA VAL A 109 5.13 2.92 -22.38
C VAL A 109 4.86 3.82 -23.58
#